data_8a57e03b99485ad51ee5d6140368663a
#
_entry.id   8a57e03b99485ad51ee5d6140368663a
#
_cell.length_a   1.000
_cell.length_b   1.000
_cell.length_c   1.000
_cell.angle_alpha   90.00
_cell.angle_beta   90.00
_cell.angle_gamma   90.00
#
_symmetry.space_group_name_H-M   'P 1'
#
loop_
_entity.id
_entity.type
_entity.pdbx_description
1 polymer ?
#
loop_
_entity_poly.entity_id
_entity_poly.type
_entity_poly.pdbx_seq_one_letter_code
_entity_poly.pdbx_strand_id
1 'polypeptide(L)'
;MYPTSHEHHLSIHENSELKNIKPQQKVLGCFLIVLSIAFSDVRDLFQIFSHIFLVFYILSLTKIPAKTYLKRLTLDIPFILFALFLPFLSSENNDKIFEIFSFNVYQTGVNDMFTILFKATLGLTVGIILTGVTSVSYTHLRAHETQT
;
A
#
# COMPACT_ATOMS: atom_id res chain seq x y z
N MET A 1 -31.72 -22.05 9.05
CA MET A 1 -31.28 -21.20 7.93
C MET A 1 -29.94 -20.60 8.31
N TYR A 2 -28.85 -21.06 7.71
CA TYR A 2 -27.50 -20.60 8.03
C TYR A 2 -27.19 -19.36 7.20
N PRO A 3 -26.72 -18.22 7.80
CA PRO A 3 -26.29 -17.08 7.02
C PRO A 3 -25.07 -17.48 6.20
N THR A 4 -25.18 -17.33 4.90
CA THR A 4 -24.09 -17.60 3.99
C THR A 4 -22.93 -16.62 4.26
N SER A 5 -21.71 -17.11 4.21
CA SER A 5 -20.47 -16.39 4.50
C SER A 5 -20.26 -15.08 3.69
N HIS A 6 -21.15 -14.80 2.74
CA HIS A 6 -21.15 -13.58 1.93
C HIS A 6 -21.69 -12.34 2.67
N GLU A 7 -22.56 -12.51 3.67
CA GLU A 7 -23.13 -11.36 4.40
C GLU A 7 -22.14 -10.75 5.40
N HIS A 8 -21.20 -11.54 5.95
CA HIS A 8 -20.18 -11.04 6.87
C HIS A 8 -19.15 -10.11 6.21
N HIS A 9 -18.91 -10.24 4.89
CA HIS A 9 -18.00 -9.35 4.18
C HIS A 9 -18.60 -7.97 3.88
N LEU A 10 -19.92 -7.87 3.77
CA LEU A 10 -20.62 -6.61 3.45
C LEU A 10 -20.78 -5.70 4.67
N SER A 11 -20.96 -6.27 5.86
CA SER A 11 -21.17 -5.49 7.09
C SER A 11 -19.92 -4.76 7.60
N ILE A 12 -18.73 -5.22 7.24
CA ILE A 12 -17.45 -4.64 7.68
C ILE A 12 -17.19 -3.28 7.03
N HIS A 13 -17.70 -3.07 5.80
CA HIS A 13 -17.50 -1.83 5.06
C HIS A 13 -18.54 -0.73 5.37
N GLU A 14 -19.63 -1.08 6.05
CA GLU A 14 -20.75 -0.18 6.27
C GLU A 14 -20.45 0.95 7.29
N ASN A 15 -19.46 0.76 8.13
CA ASN A 15 -19.08 1.68 9.22
C ASN A 15 -17.84 2.54 8.94
N SER A 16 -17.39 2.70 7.70
CA SER A 16 -16.23 3.56 7.44
C SER A 16 -16.65 5.03 7.35
N GLU A 17 -15.92 5.91 8.04
CA GLU A 17 -16.16 7.37 8.02
C GLU A 17 -15.96 7.97 6.61
N LEU A 18 -15.26 7.26 5.74
CA LEU A 18 -15.01 7.65 4.35
C LEU A 18 -16.21 7.41 3.42
N LYS A 19 -17.33 6.86 3.92
CA LYS A 19 -18.53 6.57 3.12
C LYS A 19 -19.15 7.81 2.49
N ASN A 20 -19.09 8.95 3.18
CA ASN A 20 -19.72 10.20 2.74
C ASN A 20 -18.94 10.97 1.68
N ILE A 21 -17.72 10.55 1.34
CA ILE A 21 -16.89 11.21 0.34
C ILE A 21 -17.22 10.64 -1.04
N LYS A 22 -17.37 11.53 -2.04
CA LYS A 22 -17.64 11.12 -3.42
C LYS A 22 -16.53 10.20 -3.95
N PRO A 23 -16.85 9.15 -4.73
CA PRO A 23 -15.85 8.21 -5.26
C PRO A 23 -14.69 8.89 -6.02
N GLN A 24 -15.01 9.93 -6.79
CA GLN A 24 -14.02 10.72 -7.53
C GLN A 24 -13.00 11.41 -6.61
N GLN A 25 -13.45 11.95 -5.47
CA GLN A 25 -12.58 12.59 -4.49
C GLN A 25 -11.67 11.58 -3.78
N LYS A 26 -12.17 10.36 -3.53
CA LYS A 26 -11.36 9.26 -2.96
C LYS A 26 -10.23 8.85 -3.90
N VAL A 27 -10.55 8.64 -5.18
CA VAL A 27 -9.55 8.29 -6.20
C VAL A 27 -8.52 9.40 -6.35
N LEU A 28 -8.97 10.66 -6.43
CA LEU A 28 -8.06 11.80 -6.53
C LEU A 28 -7.16 11.93 -5.31
N GLY A 29 -7.72 11.79 -4.10
CA GLY A 29 -6.95 11.83 -2.86
C GLY A 29 -5.89 10.74 -2.78
N CYS A 30 -6.27 9.50 -3.08
CA CYS A 30 -5.33 8.38 -3.14
C CYS A 30 -4.23 8.59 -4.19
N PHE A 31 -4.60 9.10 -5.37
CA PHE A 31 -3.64 9.42 -6.42
C PHE A 31 -2.62 10.47 -5.98
N LEU A 32 -3.07 11.54 -5.33
CA LEU A 32 -2.18 12.59 -4.81
C LEU A 32 -1.24 12.04 -3.73
N ILE A 33 -1.73 11.15 -2.86
CA ILE A 33 -0.89 10.51 -1.83
C ILE A 33 0.17 9.63 -2.49
N VAL A 34 -0.19 8.80 -3.46
CA VAL A 34 0.78 7.97 -4.20
C VAL A 34 1.82 8.83 -4.91
N LEU A 35 1.38 9.92 -5.53
CA LEU A 35 2.28 10.87 -6.20
C LEU A 35 3.24 11.51 -5.20
N SER A 36 2.76 11.93 -4.02
CA SER A 36 3.59 12.46 -2.93
C SER A 36 4.63 11.44 -2.46
N ILE A 37 4.23 10.16 -2.27
CA ILE A 37 5.15 9.08 -1.90
C ILE A 37 6.20 8.86 -3.01
N ALA A 38 5.81 8.89 -4.27
CA ALA A 38 6.72 8.69 -5.40
C ALA A 38 7.82 9.76 -5.45
N PHE A 39 7.48 11.01 -5.18
CA PHE A 39 8.42 12.14 -5.18
C PHE A 39 9.10 12.38 -3.83
N SER A 40 8.77 11.63 -2.78
CA SER A 40 9.41 11.78 -1.47
C SER A 40 10.88 11.36 -1.50
N ASP A 41 11.72 12.04 -0.74
CA ASP A 41 13.10 11.59 -0.48
C ASP A 41 13.11 10.68 0.76
N VAL A 42 13.52 9.43 0.57
CA VAL A 42 13.62 8.43 1.66
C VAL A 42 14.79 8.72 2.60
N ARG A 43 15.65 9.68 2.28
CA ARG A 43 16.73 10.15 3.19
C ARG A 43 16.20 11.12 4.24
N ASP A 44 15.07 11.77 3.99
CA ASP A 44 14.44 12.68 4.93
C ASP A 44 13.52 11.92 5.89
N LEU A 45 13.99 11.73 7.11
CA LEU A 45 13.23 11.04 8.16
C LEU A 45 11.87 11.70 8.44
N PHE A 46 11.79 13.03 8.35
CA PHE A 46 10.52 13.72 8.54
C PHE A 46 9.49 13.35 7.47
N GLN A 47 9.91 13.28 6.22
CA GLN A 47 9.03 12.83 5.13
C GLN A 47 8.61 11.38 5.30
N ILE A 48 9.52 10.49 5.69
CA ILE A 48 9.22 9.08 5.95
C ILE A 48 8.12 8.95 7.01
N PHE A 49 8.34 9.54 8.19
CA PHE A 49 7.38 9.45 9.28
C PHE A 49 6.04 10.10 8.95
N SER A 50 6.05 11.22 8.24
CA SER A 50 4.83 11.90 7.79
C SER A 50 4.00 11.01 6.85
N HIS A 51 4.62 10.35 5.87
CA HIS A 51 3.90 9.46 4.95
C HIS A 51 3.40 8.19 5.65
N ILE A 52 4.21 7.59 6.53
CA ILE A 52 3.78 6.43 7.34
C ILE A 52 2.56 6.82 8.18
N PHE A 53 2.64 7.92 8.92
CA PHE A 53 1.55 8.39 9.77
C PHE A 53 0.28 8.66 8.96
N LEU A 54 0.39 9.37 7.83
CA LEU A 54 -0.73 9.69 6.95
C LEU A 54 -1.41 8.43 6.42
N VAL A 55 -0.64 7.49 5.87
CA VAL A 55 -1.17 6.25 5.28
C VAL A 55 -1.81 5.37 6.35
N PHE A 56 -1.18 5.19 7.51
CA PHE A 56 -1.76 4.42 8.62
C PHE A 56 -2.98 5.09 9.24
N TYR A 57 -3.00 6.42 9.32
CA TYR A 57 -4.18 7.15 9.77
C TYR A 57 -5.38 6.89 8.85
N ILE A 58 -5.19 7.01 7.53
CA ILE A 58 -6.25 6.73 6.56
C ILE A 58 -6.66 5.26 6.60
N LEU A 59 -5.69 4.33 6.70
CA LEU A 59 -5.97 2.91 6.83
C LEU A 59 -6.86 2.61 8.06
N SER A 60 -6.60 3.26 9.19
CA SER A 60 -7.42 3.10 10.40
C SER A 60 -8.86 3.56 10.21
N LEU A 61 -9.08 4.62 9.41
CA LEU A 61 -10.42 5.12 9.09
C LEU A 61 -11.22 4.16 8.19
N THR A 62 -10.54 3.32 7.40
CA THR A 62 -11.22 2.35 6.50
C THR A 62 -11.76 1.13 7.24
N LYS A 63 -11.33 0.90 8.48
CA LYS A 63 -11.69 -0.28 9.29
C LYS A 63 -11.49 -1.62 8.57
N ILE A 64 -10.53 -1.69 7.66
CA ILE A 64 -10.15 -2.94 6.97
C ILE A 64 -9.58 -3.91 8.01
N PRO A 65 -10.06 -5.16 8.11
CA PRO A 65 -9.53 -6.12 9.05
C PRO A 65 -8.08 -6.46 8.72
N ALA A 66 -7.24 -6.52 9.75
CA ALA A 66 -5.80 -6.77 9.61
C ALA A 66 -5.48 -8.04 8.79
N LYS A 67 -6.30 -9.08 8.92
CA LYS A 67 -6.16 -10.33 8.16
C LYS A 67 -6.31 -10.10 6.64
N THR A 68 -7.28 -9.29 6.23
CA THR A 68 -7.49 -8.94 4.82
C THR A 68 -6.37 -8.06 4.29
N TYR A 69 -5.91 -7.11 5.10
CA TYR A 69 -4.77 -6.25 4.77
C TYR A 69 -3.51 -7.08 4.54
N LEU A 70 -3.14 -7.95 5.49
CA LEU A 70 -1.96 -8.81 5.40
C LEU A 70 -2.02 -9.76 4.18
N LYS A 71 -3.21 -10.34 3.90
CA LYS A 71 -3.39 -11.18 2.71
C LYS A 71 -3.13 -10.41 1.41
N ARG A 72 -3.56 -9.15 1.33
CA ARG A 72 -3.32 -8.31 0.15
C ARG A 72 -1.86 -7.83 0.08
N LEU A 73 -1.21 -7.63 1.22
CA LEU A 73 0.20 -7.27 1.29
C LEU A 73 1.12 -8.38 0.75
N THR A 74 0.62 -9.62 0.63
CA THR A 74 1.34 -10.72 -0.02
C THR A 74 1.69 -10.40 -1.48
N LEU A 75 0.97 -9.49 -2.13
CA LEU A 75 1.31 -8.99 -3.47
C LEU A 75 2.64 -8.23 -3.52
N ASP A 76 3.14 -7.76 -2.38
CA ASP A 76 4.43 -7.09 -2.26
C ASP A 76 5.63 -8.07 -2.27
N ILE A 77 5.39 -9.36 -2.04
CA ILE A 77 6.46 -10.38 -1.97
C ILE A 77 7.37 -10.37 -3.20
N PRO A 78 6.89 -10.38 -4.44
CA PRO A 78 7.78 -10.35 -5.60
C PRO A 78 8.64 -9.07 -5.67
N PHE A 79 8.12 -7.94 -5.21
CA PHE A 79 8.89 -6.70 -5.10
C PHE A 79 9.95 -6.78 -4.00
N ILE A 80 9.62 -7.37 -2.86
CA ILE A 80 10.58 -7.62 -1.76
C ILE A 80 11.72 -8.50 -2.25
N LEU A 81 11.40 -9.61 -2.94
CA LEU A 81 12.41 -10.51 -3.49
C LEU A 81 13.32 -9.80 -4.50
N PHE A 82 12.75 -9.02 -5.41
CA PHE A 82 13.53 -8.23 -6.36
C PHE A 82 14.42 -7.20 -5.65
N ALA A 83 13.88 -6.47 -4.69
CA ALA A 83 14.62 -5.45 -3.96
C ALA A 83 15.82 -6.02 -3.19
N LEU A 84 15.71 -7.25 -2.68
CA LEU A 84 16.81 -7.94 -1.97
C LEU A 84 18.04 -8.20 -2.87
N PHE A 85 17.89 -8.20 -4.19
CA PHE A 85 19.03 -8.33 -5.11
C PHE A 85 19.75 -7.00 -5.37
N LEU A 86 19.12 -5.85 -5.13
CA LEU A 86 19.71 -4.54 -5.42
C LEU A 86 21.05 -4.27 -4.75
N PRO A 87 21.29 -4.66 -3.47
CA PRO A 87 22.58 -4.48 -2.83
C PRO A 87 23.75 -5.16 -3.56
N PHE A 88 23.46 -6.21 -4.34
CA PHE A 88 24.45 -7.00 -5.06
C PHE A 88 24.60 -6.57 -6.52
N LEU A 89 23.61 -5.88 -7.08
CA LEU A 89 23.59 -5.46 -8.49
C LEU A 89 24.21 -4.06 -8.70
N SER A 90 24.22 -3.24 -7.65
CA SER A 90 24.80 -1.90 -7.73
C SER A 90 26.33 -2.00 -7.84
N SER A 91 26.91 -1.40 -8.87
CA SER A 91 28.35 -1.43 -9.13
C SER A 91 29.01 -0.05 -9.16
N GLU A 92 28.41 0.93 -8.49
CA GLU A 92 29.01 2.27 -8.45
C GLU A 92 30.22 2.35 -7.52
N ASN A 93 31.23 3.03 -8.00
CA ASN A 93 32.58 3.15 -7.46
C ASN A 93 32.65 3.37 -5.94
N ASN A 94 33.43 2.52 -5.27
CA ASN A 94 33.96 2.67 -3.90
C ASN A 94 33.01 2.56 -2.70
N ASP A 95 31.72 2.32 -2.87
CA ASP A 95 30.75 2.19 -1.76
C ASP A 95 30.56 0.74 -1.29
N LYS A 96 31.57 -0.10 -1.46
CA LYS A 96 31.55 -1.48 -0.94
C LYS A 96 31.54 -1.45 0.58
N ILE A 97 30.48 -2.02 1.19
CA ILE A 97 30.38 -2.11 2.65
C ILE A 97 31.08 -3.37 3.15
N PHE A 98 30.73 -4.52 2.57
CA PHE A 98 31.28 -5.84 2.95
C PHE A 98 31.04 -6.86 1.83
N GLU A 99 31.60 -8.05 2.01
CA GLU A 99 31.50 -9.16 1.07
C GLU A 99 30.86 -10.37 1.76
N ILE A 100 29.84 -10.96 1.11
CA ILE A 100 29.19 -12.19 1.57
C ILE A 100 29.31 -13.23 0.45
N PHE A 101 29.94 -14.39 0.75
CA PHE A 101 30.08 -15.50 -0.20
C PHE A 101 30.59 -15.08 -1.58
N SER A 102 31.58 -14.19 -1.65
CA SER A 102 32.14 -13.62 -2.89
C SER A 102 31.25 -12.62 -3.62
N PHE A 103 30.11 -12.22 -3.06
CA PHE A 103 29.29 -11.13 -3.56
C PHE A 103 29.58 -9.84 -2.79
N ASN A 104 29.84 -8.77 -3.54
CA ASN A 104 30.03 -7.44 -2.96
C ASN A 104 28.69 -6.80 -2.65
N VAL A 105 28.57 -6.24 -1.46
CA VAL A 105 27.40 -5.45 -1.03
C VAL A 105 27.75 -3.98 -1.06
N TYR A 106 26.94 -3.20 -1.79
CA TYR A 106 27.17 -1.77 -2.02
C TYR A 106 26.16 -0.92 -1.24
N GLN A 107 26.62 0.17 -0.65
CA GLN A 107 25.79 1.10 0.12
C GLN A 107 24.65 1.69 -0.73
N THR A 108 24.96 2.07 -1.96
CA THR A 108 23.96 2.60 -2.91
C THR A 108 22.83 1.58 -3.13
N GLY A 109 23.19 0.31 -3.38
CA GLY A 109 22.18 -0.76 -3.57
C GLY A 109 21.34 -1.02 -2.33
N VAL A 110 21.92 -0.91 -1.12
CA VAL A 110 21.16 -1.00 0.13
C VAL A 110 20.17 0.16 0.26
N ASN A 111 20.59 1.37 -0.04
CA ASN A 111 19.72 2.54 -0.02
C ASN A 111 18.57 2.43 -1.03
N ASP A 112 18.87 1.94 -2.23
CA ASP A 112 17.87 1.71 -3.28
C ASP A 112 16.87 0.62 -2.87
N MET A 113 17.36 -0.46 -2.25
CA MET A 113 16.51 -1.51 -1.69
C MET A 113 15.48 -0.92 -0.69
N PHE A 114 15.95 -0.16 0.30
CA PHE A 114 15.04 0.47 1.28
C PHE A 114 14.08 1.46 0.63
N THR A 115 14.55 2.25 -0.33
CA THR A 115 13.73 3.21 -1.07
C THR A 115 12.59 2.52 -1.80
N ILE A 116 12.91 1.46 -2.54
CA ILE A 116 11.91 0.71 -3.32
C ILE A 116 10.93 0.00 -2.40
N LEU A 117 11.41 -0.69 -1.36
CA LEU A 117 10.54 -1.37 -0.40
C LEU A 117 9.58 -0.39 0.29
N PHE A 118 10.08 0.75 0.75
CA PHE A 118 9.27 1.77 1.40
C PHE A 118 8.19 2.32 0.47
N LYS A 119 8.56 2.76 -0.73
CA LYS A 119 7.63 3.33 -1.70
C LYS A 119 6.62 2.30 -2.22
N ALA A 120 7.06 1.06 -2.49
CA ALA A 120 6.19 -0.01 -2.95
C ALA A 120 5.16 -0.40 -1.89
N THR A 121 5.59 -0.61 -0.65
CA THR A 121 4.69 -1.01 0.45
C THR A 121 3.67 0.08 0.78
N LEU A 122 4.09 1.34 0.85
CA LEU A 122 3.15 2.44 1.07
C LEU A 122 2.20 2.63 -0.11
N GLY A 123 2.70 2.58 -1.34
CA GLY A 123 1.88 2.67 -2.55
C GLY A 123 0.84 1.54 -2.63
N LEU A 124 1.24 0.31 -2.34
CA LEU A 124 0.34 -0.84 -2.26
C LEU A 124 -0.72 -0.65 -1.16
N THR A 125 -0.32 -0.14 0.00
CA THR A 125 -1.26 0.15 1.10
C THR A 125 -2.32 1.16 0.67
N VAL A 126 -1.94 2.23 -0.02
CA VAL A 126 -2.90 3.21 -0.59
C VAL A 126 -3.82 2.54 -1.62
N GLY A 127 -3.30 1.65 -2.46
CA GLY A 127 -4.10 0.86 -3.39
C GLY A 127 -5.11 -0.06 -2.69
N ILE A 128 -4.71 -0.70 -1.59
CA ILE A 128 -5.61 -1.52 -0.76
C ILE A 128 -6.72 -0.66 -0.14
N ILE A 129 -6.38 0.51 0.35
CA ILE A 129 -7.35 1.49 0.88
C ILE A 129 -8.35 1.87 -0.21
N LEU A 130 -7.88 2.25 -1.39
CA LEU A 130 -8.72 2.67 -2.51
C LEU A 130 -9.69 1.55 -2.93
N THR A 131 -9.20 0.32 -3.10
CA THR A 131 -10.06 -0.82 -3.46
C THR A 131 -11.06 -1.16 -2.37
N GLY A 132 -10.68 -1.07 -1.09
CA GLY A 132 -11.57 -1.30 0.05
C GLY A 132 -12.71 -0.28 0.13
N VAL A 133 -12.43 0.97 -0.19
CA VAL A 133 -13.42 2.07 -0.09
C VAL A 133 -14.28 2.20 -1.35
N THR A 134 -13.77 1.77 -2.52
CA THR A 134 -14.49 1.89 -3.81
C THR A 134 -15.45 0.73 -4.05
N SER A 135 -15.14 -0.46 -3.56
CA SER A 135 -15.93 -1.67 -3.79
C SER A 135 -17.38 -1.56 -3.25
N VAL A 136 -17.60 -0.74 -2.25
CA VAL A 136 -18.94 -0.48 -1.67
C VAL A 136 -19.83 0.37 -2.59
N SER A 137 -19.25 1.23 -3.40
CA SER A 137 -20.03 2.16 -4.27
C SER A 137 -20.72 1.44 -5.43
N TYR A 138 -20.14 0.36 -5.95
CA TYR A 138 -20.70 -0.38 -7.09
C TYR A 138 -21.84 -1.32 -6.71
N THR A 139 -21.86 -1.85 -5.49
CA THR A 139 -22.93 -2.73 -5.01
C THR A 139 -24.25 -1.98 -4.81
N HIS A 140 -24.22 -0.71 -4.41
CA HIS A 140 -25.44 0.09 -4.24
C HIS A 140 -26.10 0.53 -5.55
N LEU A 141 -25.32 0.83 -6.59
CA LEU A 141 -25.86 1.18 -7.91
C LEU A 141 -26.56 -0.02 -8.57
N ARG A 142 -26.03 -1.22 -8.41
CA ARG A 142 -26.60 -2.45 -8.99
C ARG A 142 -27.90 -2.88 -8.30
N ALA A 143 -28.05 -2.62 -7.01
CA ALA A 143 -29.27 -2.91 -6.27
C ALA A 143 -30.43 -2.00 -6.67
N HIS A 144 -30.18 -0.77 -7.13
CA HIS A 144 -31.21 0.13 -7.65
C HIS A 144 -31.70 -0.21 -9.07
N GLU A 145 -30.86 -0.80 -9.91
CA GLU A 145 -31.24 -1.19 -11.28
C GLU A 145 -32.13 -2.44 -11.33
N THR A 146 -32.08 -3.29 -10.31
CA THR A 146 -32.89 -4.53 -10.28
C THR A 146 -34.28 -4.34 -9.68
N GLN A 147 -34.62 -3.14 -9.18
CA GLN A 147 -35.96 -2.85 -8.62
C GLN A 147 -36.88 -2.06 -9.56
N THR A 148 -36.47 -1.80 -10.75
CA THR A 148 -37.31 -1.27 -11.84
C THR A 148 -37.56 -2.35 -12.88
#